data_96c188c178dbdbab984e7cf018ef5477
#
_entry.id   96c188c178dbdbab984e7cf018ef5477
#
_cell.length_a   1.000
_cell.length_b   1.000
_cell.length_c   1.000
_cell.angle_alpha   90.00
_cell.angle_beta   90.00
_cell.angle_gamma   90.00
#
_symmetry.space_group_name_H-M   'P 1'
#
loop_
_entity.id
_entity.type
_entity.pdbx_description
1 polymer ?
#
loop_
_entity_poly.entity_id
_entity_poly.type
_entity_poly.pdbx_seq_one_letter_code
_entity_poly.pdbx_strand_id
1 'polypeptide(L)'
;EFRRVLFRSIPEDVKVQVLIQCREHLIKRTFEAIQGCKNVIIHIYNSTSTLQRDVVFNMDREEIKQIAVDGTKMVKKYMEGFDGNIQLQYSPESFTGTELDFALDICEAVKEVWQPTVENPIIFNLPATVEMTTPNVYADQIEWMSRHFTDRDKIVLSIHPHNDRGCGVAASELALLAGADRIEGTLFGNGERTGNVDVLNIAYNMFSQGINPELDIENVNEIIDVYERCTKMDIDPRDRKS
;
A
#
# COMPACT_ATOMS: atom_id res chain seq x y z
N GLU A 1 -16.01 -22.34 7.68
CA GLU A 1 -16.31 -22.02 9.11
C GLU A 1 -15.13 -21.34 9.80
N PHE A 2 -13.91 -21.85 9.63
CA PHE A 2 -12.69 -21.25 10.21
C PHE A 2 -12.46 -19.77 9.78
N ARG A 3 -12.73 -19.42 8.53
CA ARG A 3 -12.63 -18.03 8.02
C ARG A 3 -13.63 -17.09 8.67
N ARG A 4 -14.87 -17.53 8.90
CA ARG A 4 -15.89 -16.72 9.58
C ARG A 4 -15.53 -16.44 11.04
N VAL A 5 -14.88 -17.39 11.71
CA VAL A 5 -14.39 -17.20 13.10
C VAL A 5 -13.24 -16.19 13.10
N LEU A 6 -12.32 -16.28 12.16
CA LEU A 6 -11.19 -15.37 12.04
C LEU A 6 -11.66 -13.91 11.87
N PHE A 7 -12.57 -13.65 10.92
CA PHE A 7 -13.06 -12.28 10.65
C PHE A 7 -13.89 -11.69 11.80
N ARG A 8 -14.55 -12.51 12.59
CA ARG A 8 -15.30 -12.06 13.79
C ARG A 8 -14.40 -11.60 14.93
N SER A 9 -13.13 -11.98 14.91
CA SER A 9 -12.13 -11.60 15.92
C SER A 9 -11.34 -10.35 15.54
N ILE A 10 -11.55 -9.80 14.32
CA ILE A 10 -10.91 -8.56 13.89
C ILE A 10 -11.67 -7.38 14.49
N PRO A 11 -10.99 -6.43 15.17
CA PRO A 11 -11.60 -5.20 15.66
C PRO A 11 -12.31 -4.44 14.54
N GLU A 12 -13.38 -3.71 14.89
CA GLU A 12 -14.20 -3.01 13.88
C GLU A 12 -13.49 -1.83 13.21
N ASP A 13 -12.49 -1.28 13.88
CA ASP A 13 -11.62 -0.21 13.38
C ASP A 13 -10.49 -0.71 12.47
N VAL A 14 -10.28 -2.03 12.39
CA VAL A 14 -9.26 -2.64 11.54
C VAL A 14 -9.84 -3.04 10.19
N LYS A 15 -9.21 -2.56 9.11
CA LYS A 15 -9.53 -2.98 7.74
C LYS A 15 -8.61 -4.12 7.31
N VAL A 16 -9.20 -5.17 6.75
CA VAL A 16 -8.45 -6.28 6.15
C VAL A 16 -8.04 -5.88 4.73
N GLN A 17 -6.75 -5.85 4.45
CA GLN A 17 -6.23 -5.57 3.12
C GLN A 17 -5.85 -6.85 2.39
N VAL A 18 -6.26 -6.99 1.13
CA VAL A 18 -5.90 -8.11 0.26
C VAL A 18 -5.30 -7.58 -1.03
N LEU A 19 -4.02 -7.95 -1.27
CA LEU A 19 -3.28 -7.57 -2.47
C LEU A 19 -3.50 -8.59 -3.59
N ILE A 20 -3.88 -8.10 -4.77
CA ILE A 20 -4.19 -8.93 -5.94
C ILE A 20 -3.79 -8.24 -7.26
N GLN A 21 -3.29 -9.05 -8.19
CA GLN A 21 -3.10 -8.56 -9.56
C GLN A 21 -4.45 -8.22 -10.22
N CYS A 22 -4.45 -7.31 -11.20
CA CYS A 22 -5.61 -6.96 -12.01
C CYS A 22 -6.02 -8.12 -12.95
N ARG A 23 -6.43 -9.26 -12.38
CA ARG A 23 -6.86 -10.47 -13.11
C ARG A 23 -8.19 -10.97 -12.56
N GLU A 24 -9.17 -11.21 -13.43
CA GLU A 24 -10.54 -11.54 -13.03
C GLU A 24 -10.64 -12.74 -12.08
N HIS A 25 -9.93 -13.83 -12.36
CA HIS A 25 -9.99 -15.02 -11.52
C HIS A 25 -9.44 -14.80 -10.10
N LEU A 26 -8.45 -13.91 -9.94
CA LEU A 26 -7.89 -13.54 -8.63
C LEU A 26 -8.84 -12.60 -7.88
N ILE A 27 -9.40 -11.60 -8.56
CA ILE A 27 -10.40 -10.69 -7.99
C ILE A 27 -11.61 -11.50 -7.51
N LYS A 28 -12.17 -12.36 -8.37
CA LYS A 28 -13.30 -13.24 -8.00
C LYS A 28 -12.96 -14.08 -6.76
N ARG A 29 -11.80 -14.73 -6.76
CA ARG A 29 -11.38 -15.57 -5.63
C ARG A 29 -11.22 -14.78 -4.34
N THR A 30 -10.77 -13.53 -4.43
CA THR A 30 -10.67 -12.63 -3.28
C THR A 30 -12.04 -12.33 -2.68
N PHE A 31 -13.03 -11.98 -3.52
CA PHE A 31 -14.39 -11.76 -3.03
C PHE A 31 -15.03 -13.00 -2.39
N GLU A 32 -14.71 -14.20 -2.88
CA GLU A 32 -15.10 -15.45 -2.21
C GLU A 32 -14.40 -15.61 -0.85
N ALA A 33 -13.14 -15.19 -0.73
CA ALA A 33 -12.34 -15.38 0.47
C ALA A 33 -12.70 -14.41 1.61
N ILE A 34 -13.08 -13.17 1.27
CA ILE A 34 -13.40 -12.12 2.26
C ILE A 34 -14.86 -12.12 2.72
N GLN A 35 -15.67 -13.10 2.29
CA GLN A 35 -17.08 -13.19 2.71
C GLN A 35 -17.20 -13.21 4.25
N GLY A 36 -18.00 -12.26 4.77
CA GLY A 36 -18.21 -12.07 6.20
C GLY A 36 -17.21 -11.11 6.87
N CYS A 37 -16.29 -10.50 6.10
CA CYS A 37 -15.45 -9.42 6.58
C CYS A 37 -16.23 -8.09 6.50
N LYS A 38 -16.15 -7.25 7.54
CA LYS A 38 -16.91 -5.99 7.61
C LYS A 38 -16.25 -4.85 6.83
N ASN A 39 -14.93 -4.69 6.99
CA ASN A 39 -14.18 -3.58 6.41
C ASN A 39 -12.97 -4.12 5.65
N VAL A 40 -12.93 -3.88 4.34
CA VAL A 40 -11.92 -4.46 3.45
C VAL A 40 -11.31 -3.39 2.55
N ILE A 41 -9.98 -3.45 2.41
CA ILE A 41 -9.26 -2.78 1.34
C ILE A 41 -8.97 -3.82 0.25
N ILE A 42 -9.55 -3.64 -0.92
CA ILE A 42 -9.18 -4.40 -2.12
C ILE A 42 -8.03 -3.65 -2.78
N HIS A 43 -6.83 -4.22 -2.68
CA HIS A 43 -5.61 -3.64 -3.23
C HIS A 43 -5.26 -4.30 -4.56
N ILE A 44 -5.61 -3.66 -5.65
CA ILE A 44 -5.23 -4.13 -7.00
C ILE A 44 -3.95 -3.45 -7.47
N TYR A 45 -3.17 -4.15 -8.30
CA TYR A 45 -1.96 -3.61 -8.89
C TYR A 45 -1.66 -4.21 -10.26
N ASN A 46 -0.89 -3.49 -11.05
CA ASN A 46 -0.17 -3.98 -12.21
C ASN A 46 1.12 -3.20 -12.38
N SER A 47 2.11 -3.83 -13.00
CA SER A 47 3.42 -3.21 -13.22
C SER A 47 3.35 -2.14 -14.29
N THR A 48 3.99 -1.00 -14.05
CA THR A 48 3.90 0.20 -14.90
C THR A 48 5.25 0.72 -15.39
N SER A 49 6.37 0.22 -14.83
CA SER A 49 7.72 0.71 -15.18
C SER A 49 8.05 0.48 -16.65
N THR A 50 8.90 1.36 -17.18
CA THR A 50 9.43 1.27 -18.54
C THR A 50 9.99 -0.12 -18.84
N LEU A 51 10.84 -0.61 -17.94
CA LEU A 51 11.47 -1.93 -18.09
C LEU A 51 10.45 -3.07 -18.23
N GLN A 52 9.43 -3.07 -17.36
CA GLN A 52 8.42 -4.13 -17.37
C GLN A 52 7.50 -4.03 -18.60
N ARG A 53 7.14 -2.83 -19.02
CA ARG A 53 6.38 -2.63 -20.26
C ARG A 53 7.12 -3.17 -21.47
N ASP A 54 8.42 -2.83 -21.60
CA ASP A 54 9.22 -3.17 -22.78
C ASP A 54 9.64 -4.64 -22.80
N VAL A 55 10.05 -5.22 -21.66
CA VAL A 55 10.70 -6.53 -21.60
C VAL A 55 9.74 -7.65 -21.19
N VAL A 56 8.81 -7.36 -20.27
CA VAL A 56 7.94 -8.41 -19.68
C VAL A 56 6.61 -8.49 -20.42
N PHE A 57 5.95 -7.33 -20.62
CA PHE A 57 4.62 -7.30 -21.21
C PHE A 57 4.65 -7.08 -22.72
N ASN A 58 5.65 -6.39 -23.22
CA ASN A 58 5.70 -5.90 -24.61
C ASN A 58 4.41 -5.14 -24.96
N MET A 59 4.03 -4.21 -24.07
CA MET A 59 2.81 -3.39 -24.12
C MET A 59 3.15 -1.92 -24.01
N ASP A 60 2.38 -1.08 -24.70
CA ASP A 60 2.49 0.37 -24.59
C ASP A 60 1.77 0.90 -23.31
N ARG A 61 1.82 2.23 -23.12
CA ARG A 61 1.21 2.88 -21.95
C ARG A 61 -0.31 2.70 -21.91
N GLU A 62 -0.98 2.76 -23.05
CA GLU A 62 -2.44 2.64 -23.11
C GLU A 62 -2.89 1.22 -22.80
N GLU A 63 -2.21 0.21 -23.30
CA GLU A 63 -2.48 -1.19 -23.01
C GLU A 63 -2.28 -1.51 -21.50
N ILE A 64 -1.23 -0.99 -20.89
CA ILE A 64 -0.98 -1.13 -19.44
C ILE A 64 -2.02 -0.38 -18.61
N LYS A 65 -2.43 0.83 -19.03
CA LYS A 65 -3.49 1.60 -18.38
C LYS A 65 -4.83 0.85 -18.45
N GLN A 66 -5.13 0.22 -19.57
CA GLN A 66 -6.35 -0.56 -19.75
C GLN A 66 -6.44 -1.74 -18.77
N ILE A 67 -5.31 -2.38 -18.39
CA ILE A 67 -5.29 -3.43 -17.36
C ILE A 67 -5.81 -2.90 -16.02
N ALA A 68 -5.36 -1.73 -15.59
CA ALA A 68 -5.79 -1.10 -14.35
C ALA A 68 -7.28 -0.71 -14.37
N VAL A 69 -7.71 -0.12 -15.48
CA VAL A 69 -9.11 0.28 -15.72
C VAL A 69 -10.03 -0.96 -15.68
N ASP A 70 -9.67 -2.02 -16.36
CA ASP A 70 -10.47 -3.25 -16.37
C ASP A 70 -10.46 -3.95 -15.02
N GLY A 71 -9.31 -3.98 -14.33
CA GLY A 71 -9.21 -4.46 -12.95
C GLY A 71 -10.17 -3.71 -12.02
N THR A 72 -10.23 -2.39 -12.12
CA THR A 72 -11.14 -1.54 -11.33
C THR A 72 -12.61 -1.82 -11.64
N LYS A 73 -12.96 -1.96 -12.91
CA LYS A 73 -14.32 -2.35 -13.32
C LYS A 73 -14.73 -3.73 -12.77
N MET A 74 -13.79 -4.67 -12.75
CA MET A 74 -14.03 -6.00 -12.18
C MET A 74 -14.27 -5.93 -10.67
N VAL A 75 -13.49 -5.13 -9.92
CA VAL A 75 -13.73 -4.92 -8.50
C VAL A 75 -15.14 -4.34 -8.27
N LYS A 76 -15.55 -3.32 -9.01
CA LYS A 76 -16.91 -2.76 -8.92
C LYS A 76 -17.98 -3.80 -9.19
N LYS A 77 -17.81 -4.63 -10.20
CA LYS A 77 -18.74 -5.73 -10.54
C LYS A 77 -18.90 -6.73 -9.39
N TYR A 78 -17.79 -7.17 -8.80
CA TYR A 78 -17.84 -8.16 -7.72
C TYR A 78 -18.22 -7.57 -6.36
N MET A 79 -18.10 -6.25 -6.20
CA MET A 79 -18.58 -5.53 -5.03
C MET A 79 -20.12 -5.53 -4.94
N GLU A 80 -20.82 -5.65 -6.07
CA GLU A 80 -22.28 -5.79 -6.09
C GLU A 80 -22.69 -7.08 -5.35
N GLY A 81 -23.35 -6.94 -4.22
CA GLY A 81 -23.78 -8.07 -3.37
C GLY A 81 -22.78 -8.50 -2.30
N PHE A 82 -21.69 -7.76 -2.10
CA PHE A 82 -20.82 -7.92 -0.93
C PHE A 82 -21.44 -7.21 0.27
N ASP A 83 -21.56 -7.93 1.39
CA ASP A 83 -22.12 -7.41 2.65
C ASP A 83 -20.99 -6.87 3.52
N GLY A 84 -20.52 -5.66 3.24
CA GLY A 84 -19.44 -4.99 3.96
C GLY A 84 -18.98 -3.73 3.25
N ASN A 85 -18.07 -3.00 3.89
CA ASN A 85 -17.48 -1.79 3.34
C ASN A 85 -16.22 -2.13 2.55
N ILE A 86 -16.15 -1.66 1.31
CA ILE A 86 -14.98 -1.82 0.43
C ILE A 86 -14.36 -0.46 0.15
N GLN A 87 -13.06 -0.37 0.36
CA GLN A 87 -12.22 0.72 -0.10
C GLN A 87 -11.27 0.18 -1.18
N LEU A 88 -11.15 0.87 -2.29
CA LEU A 88 -10.20 0.50 -3.33
C LEU A 88 -8.83 1.08 -3.02
N GLN A 89 -7.80 0.25 -3.17
CA GLN A 89 -6.42 0.69 -3.28
C GLN A 89 -5.86 0.24 -4.63
N TYR A 90 -5.15 1.15 -5.30
CA TYR A 90 -4.43 0.85 -6.53
C TYR A 90 -2.96 1.21 -6.40
N SER A 91 -2.08 0.32 -6.88
CA SER A 91 -0.64 0.57 -6.99
C SER A 91 -0.18 0.46 -8.44
N PRO A 92 0.41 1.53 -9.01
CA PRO A 92 1.27 1.41 -10.18
C PRO A 92 2.60 0.77 -9.74
N GLU A 93 2.69 -0.56 -9.80
CA GLU A 93 3.85 -1.30 -9.30
C GLU A 93 5.14 -0.86 -10.00
N SER A 94 6.23 -0.83 -9.25
CA SER A 94 7.50 -0.23 -9.68
C SER A 94 7.37 1.26 -10.02
N PHE A 95 6.64 2.01 -9.18
CA PHE A 95 6.40 3.44 -9.36
C PHE A 95 7.71 4.22 -9.56
N THR A 96 8.77 3.91 -8.80
CA THR A 96 10.07 4.59 -8.92
C THR A 96 10.77 4.38 -10.28
N GLY A 97 10.35 3.40 -11.06
CA GLY A 97 10.81 3.14 -12.43
C GLY A 97 9.78 3.51 -13.50
N THR A 98 8.71 4.21 -13.11
CA THR A 98 7.62 4.68 -13.98
C THR A 98 7.75 6.18 -14.19
N GLU A 99 7.45 6.65 -15.38
CA GLU A 99 7.40 8.09 -15.68
C GLU A 99 6.24 8.73 -14.88
N LEU A 100 6.49 9.87 -14.25
CA LEU A 100 5.50 10.51 -13.34
C LEU A 100 4.21 10.91 -14.05
N ASP A 101 4.32 11.39 -15.29
CA ASP A 101 3.16 11.72 -16.12
C ASP A 101 2.29 10.50 -16.41
N PHE A 102 2.90 9.35 -16.65
CA PHE A 102 2.18 8.10 -16.87
C PHE A 102 1.62 7.53 -15.56
N ALA A 103 2.36 7.61 -14.44
CA ALA A 103 1.87 7.20 -13.14
C ALA A 103 0.63 8.01 -12.72
N LEU A 104 0.62 9.31 -13.01
CA LEU A 104 -0.53 10.18 -12.78
C LEU A 104 -1.71 9.78 -13.69
N ASP A 105 -1.48 9.63 -14.99
CA ASP A 105 -2.51 9.31 -15.98
C ASP A 105 -3.24 7.99 -15.63
N ILE A 106 -2.50 6.94 -15.28
CA ILE A 106 -3.10 5.65 -14.92
C ILE A 106 -3.88 5.73 -13.60
N CYS A 107 -3.39 6.47 -12.60
CA CYS A 107 -4.11 6.69 -11.34
C CYS A 107 -5.40 7.48 -11.56
N GLU A 108 -5.36 8.56 -12.36
CA GLU A 108 -6.55 9.35 -12.70
C GLU A 108 -7.58 8.50 -13.46
N ALA A 109 -7.15 7.64 -14.40
CA ALA A 109 -8.04 6.73 -15.13
C ALA A 109 -8.72 5.72 -14.17
N VAL A 110 -8.00 5.19 -13.20
CA VAL A 110 -8.55 4.32 -12.14
C VAL A 110 -9.55 5.10 -11.28
N LYS A 111 -9.22 6.33 -10.88
CA LYS A 111 -10.09 7.20 -10.08
C LYS A 111 -11.40 7.51 -10.82
N GLU A 112 -11.31 7.79 -12.12
CA GLU A 112 -12.48 8.06 -12.95
C GLU A 112 -13.46 6.87 -12.99
N VAL A 113 -12.94 5.66 -13.05
CA VAL A 113 -13.77 4.43 -13.00
C VAL A 113 -14.32 4.19 -11.60
N TRP A 114 -13.49 4.36 -10.55
CA TRP A 114 -13.90 4.06 -9.17
C TRP A 114 -14.92 5.05 -8.62
N GLN A 115 -14.77 6.33 -8.94
CA GLN A 115 -15.63 7.43 -8.44
C GLN A 115 -15.59 7.54 -6.91
N PRO A 116 -14.43 7.83 -6.31
CA PRO A 116 -14.30 7.96 -4.86
C PRO A 116 -15.04 9.20 -4.33
N THR A 117 -15.40 9.15 -3.04
CA THR A 117 -15.93 10.29 -2.30
C THR A 117 -14.97 10.69 -1.18
N VAL A 118 -15.24 11.80 -0.51
CA VAL A 118 -14.45 12.22 0.66
C VAL A 118 -14.62 11.23 1.81
N GLU A 119 -15.81 10.63 1.96
CA GLU A 119 -16.12 9.64 3.01
C GLU A 119 -15.53 8.25 2.71
N ASN A 120 -15.35 7.93 1.43
CA ASN A 120 -14.70 6.68 0.98
C ASN A 120 -13.65 6.98 -0.09
N PRO A 121 -12.52 7.58 0.31
CA PRO A 121 -11.46 7.96 -0.62
C PRO A 121 -10.79 6.73 -1.22
N ILE A 122 -10.28 6.89 -2.45
CA ILE A 122 -9.39 5.87 -3.03
C ILE A 122 -8.00 5.98 -2.42
N ILE A 123 -7.33 4.85 -2.25
CA ILE A 123 -5.93 4.83 -1.84
C ILE A 123 -5.08 4.64 -3.10
N PHE A 124 -4.20 5.60 -3.39
CA PHE A 124 -3.12 5.41 -4.34
C PHE A 124 -1.84 5.14 -3.58
N ASN A 125 -1.34 3.92 -3.73
CA ASN A 125 -0.14 3.47 -3.07
C ASN A 125 1.02 3.47 -4.07
N LEU A 126 2.01 4.33 -3.86
CA LEU A 126 3.12 4.58 -4.76
C LEU A 126 4.38 3.86 -4.25
N PRO A 127 4.63 2.59 -4.64
CA PRO A 127 5.67 1.80 -4.02
C PRO A 127 7.06 2.11 -4.58
N ALA A 128 8.03 2.27 -3.69
CA ALA A 128 9.42 2.05 -4.03
C ALA A 128 9.67 0.52 -4.03
N THR A 129 9.13 -0.17 -5.03
CA THR A 129 9.22 -1.64 -5.18
C THR A 129 10.67 -2.11 -5.12
N VAL A 130 11.56 -1.32 -5.69
CA VAL A 130 13.01 -1.35 -5.47
C VAL A 130 13.46 0.08 -5.17
N GLU A 131 14.34 0.27 -4.21
CA GLU A 131 14.94 1.58 -3.94
C GLU A 131 15.90 2.00 -5.07
N MET A 132 15.34 2.57 -6.13
CA MET A 132 16.12 2.97 -7.33
C MET A 132 16.83 4.31 -7.17
N THR A 133 16.36 5.16 -6.24
CA THR A 133 16.83 6.54 -6.04
C THR A 133 17.18 6.83 -4.59
N THR A 134 17.69 8.02 -4.32
CA THR A 134 17.89 8.50 -2.94
C THR A 134 16.55 8.93 -2.32
N PRO A 135 16.42 8.93 -0.98
CA PRO A 135 15.19 9.28 -0.28
C PRO A 135 14.57 10.61 -0.66
N ASN A 136 15.40 11.64 -0.88
CA ASN A 136 14.93 12.96 -1.32
C ASN A 136 14.28 12.93 -2.71
N VAL A 137 14.85 12.17 -3.66
CA VAL A 137 14.27 12.04 -5.00
C VAL A 137 12.93 11.32 -4.95
N TYR A 138 12.80 10.28 -4.11
CA TYR A 138 11.52 9.64 -3.90
C TYR A 138 10.49 10.60 -3.29
N ALA A 139 10.89 11.40 -2.30
CA ALA A 139 10.03 12.43 -1.71
C ALA A 139 9.58 13.48 -2.75
N ASP A 140 10.49 13.94 -3.61
CA ASP A 140 10.17 14.86 -4.72
C ASP A 140 9.13 14.25 -5.67
N GLN A 141 9.22 12.95 -5.97
CA GLN A 141 8.22 12.23 -6.77
C GLN A 141 6.85 12.21 -6.07
N ILE A 142 6.83 11.94 -4.76
CA ILE A 142 5.60 11.94 -3.95
C ILE A 142 4.96 13.34 -3.89
N GLU A 143 5.78 14.39 -3.67
CA GLU A 143 5.29 15.77 -3.69
C GLU A 143 4.69 16.14 -5.05
N TRP A 144 5.38 15.76 -6.13
CA TRP A 144 4.90 16.01 -7.47
C TRP A 144 3.54 15.33 -7.69
N MET A 145 3.39 14.07 -7.35
CA MET A 145 2.12 13.34 -7.46
C MET A 145 1.03 14.00 -6.61
N SER A 146 1.33 14.31 -5.35
CA SER A 146 0.38 14.96 -4.43
C SER A 146 -0.17 16.28 -4.99
N ARG A 147 0.68 17.06 -5.66
CA ARG A 147 0.31 18.37 -6.23
C ARG A 147 -0.44 18.28 -7.57
N HIS A 148 -0.31 17.17 -8.30
CA HIS A 148 -0.90 17.00 -9.63
C HIS A 148 -2.19 16.18 -9.64
N PHE A 149 -2.47 15.40 -8.58
CA PHE A 149 -3.75 14.73 -8.46
C PHE A 149 -4.92 15.72 -8.45
N THR A 150 -5.94 15.45 -9.28
CA THR A 150 -7.21 16.16 -9.19
C THR A 150 -8.05 15.58 -8.05
N ASP A 151 -8.94 16.38 -7.44
CA ASP A 151 -9.76 15.95 -6.29
C ASP A 151 -8.92 15.30 -5.17
N ARG A 152 -7.83 15.97 -4.76
CA ARG A 152 -6.87 15.45 -3.78
C ARG A 152 -7.51 15.04 -2.44
N ASP A 153 -8.61 15.68 -2.07
CA ASP A 153 -9.43 15.40 -0.89
C ASP A 153 -10.18 14.06 -0.93
N LYS A 154 -10.27 13.44 -2.10
CA LYS A 154 -10.85 12.09 -2.30
C LYS A 154 -9.77 11.00 -2.41
N ILE A 155 -8.51 11.32 -2.13
CA ILE A 155 -7.37 10.43 -2.29
C ILE A 155 -6.61 10.30 -0.96
N VAL A 156 -6.31 9.08 -0.55
CA VAL A 156 -5.29 8.77 0.44
C VAL A 156 -4.02 8.42 -0.32
N LEU A 157 -3.02 9.29 -0.24
CA LEU A 157 -1.72 9.06 -0.85
C LEU A 157 -0.87 8.20 0.07
N SER A 158 -0.67 6.95 -0.32
CA SER A 158 0.06 5.93 0.44
C SER A 158 1.42 5.66 -0.18
N ILE A 159 2.38 5.34 0.66
CA ILE A 159 3.72 4.93 0.24
C ILE A 159 4.05 3.54 0.77
N HIS A 160 4.91 2.82 0.03
CA HIS A 160 5.33 1.47 0.35
C HIS A 160 6.83 1.29 0.01
N PRO A 161 7.74 1.83 0.81
CA PRO A 161 9.16 1.67 0.55
C PRO A 161 9.67 0.29 0.96
N HIS A 162 10.47 -0.33 0.06
CA HIS A 162 11.38 -1.40 0.40
C HIS A 162 12.71 -0.83 0.93
N ASN A 163 13.62 -1.69 1.33
CA ASN A 163 14.85 -1.32 2.03
C ASN A 163 16.12 -1.82 1.32
N ASP A 164 16.10 -1.86 -0.03
CA ASP A 164 17.20 -2.40 -0.84
C ASP A 164 18.53 -1.66 -0.64
N ARG A 165 18.45 -0.36 -0.35
CA ARG A 165 19.60 0.50 -0.06
C ARG A 165 19.77 0.83 1.42
N GLY A 166 18.92 0.26 2.29
CA GLY A 166 18.90 0.58 3.71
C GLY A 166 18.34 1.96 4.04
N CYS A 167 17.55 2.55 3.15
CA CYS A 167 17.04 3.91 3.28
C CYS A 167 15.51 3.99 3.46
N GLY A 168 14.82 2.86 3.64
CA GLY A 168 13.35 2.81 3.68
C GLY A 168 12.73 3.73 4.74
N VAL A 169 13.34 3.85 5.93
CA VAL A 169 12.89 4.77 6.98
C VAL A 169 13.05 6.23 6.52
N ALA A 170 14.22 6.62 6.05
CA ALA A 170 14.49 7.99 5.60
C ALA A 170 13.59 8.38 4.41
N ALA A 171 13.37 7.45 3.46
CA ALA A 171 12.48 7.66 2.33
C ALA A 171 11.03 7.89 2.79
N SER A 172 10.57 7.14 3.79
CA SER A 172 9.23 7.29 4.37
C SER A 172 9.04 8.61 5.09
N GLU A 173 9.99 9.00 5.95
CA GLU A 173 9.93 10.28 6.66
C GLU A 173 9.88 11.47 5.70
N LEU A 174 10.75 11.49 4.69
CA LEU A 174 10.75 12.56 3.69
C LEU A 174 9.48 12.54 2.83
N ALA A 175 8.93 11.37 2.50
CA ALA A 175 7.69 11.26 1.75
C ALA A 175 6.47 11.75 2.56
N LEU A 176 6.43 11.54 3.89
CA LEU A 176 5.41 12.14 4.77
C LEU A 176 5.49 13.68 4.74
N LEU A 177 6.70 14.23 4.84
CA LEU A 177 6.91 15.68 4.72
C LEU A 177 6.53 16.21 3.33
N ALA A 178 6.60 15.38 2.31
CA ALA A 178 6.22 15.68 0.93
C ALA A 178 4.71 15.54 0.63
N GLY A 179 3.90 15.15 1.64
CA GLY A 179 2.44 15.11 1.52
C GLY A 179 1.84 13.71 1.36
N ALA A 180 2.57 12.64 1.70
CA ALA A 180 1.96 11.33 1.86
C ALA A 180 1.09 11.30 3.13
N ASP A 181 -0.06 10.61 3.03
CA ASP A 181 -1.04 10.50 4.12
C ASP A 181 -0.89 9.18 4.89
N ARG A 182 -0.28 8.16 4.28
CA ARG A 182 -0.26 6.79 4.80
C ARG A 182 1.03 6.07 4.42
N ILE A 183 1.50 5.20 5.30
CA ILE A 183 2.65 4.31 5.07
C ILE A 183 2.20 2.86 5.13
N GLU A 184 2.67 2.06 4.19
CA GLU A 184 2.69 0.60 4.28
C GLU A 184 4.10 0.12 4.59
N GLY A 185 4.21 -0.75 5.57
CA GLY A 185 5.46 -1.35 5.99
C GLY A 185 5.20 -2.60 6.83
N THR A 186 6.22 -3.07 7.51
CA THR A 186 6.12 -4.27 8.33
C THR A 186 6.70 -4.03 9.72
N LEU A 187 6.31 -4.87 10.67
CA LEU A 187 6.94 -4.89 11.98
C LEU A 187 8.39 -5.36 11.82
N PHE A 188 9.32 -4.60 12.39
CA PHE A 188 10.77 -4.85 12.35
C PHE A 188 11.36 -4.94 10.94
N GLY A 189 10.70 -4.38 9.93
CA GLY A 189 11.18 -4.33 8.56
C GLY A 189 11.19 -5.67 7.82
N ASN A 190 10.54 -6.71 8.37
CA ASN A 190 10.48 -8.01 7.71
C ASN A 190 9.76 -7.93 6.35
N GLY A 191 10.34 -8.50 5.30
CA GLY A 191 9.76 -8.42 3.96
C GLY A 191 10.65 -9.06 2.90
N GLU A 192 10.31 -8.79 1.65
CA GLU A 192 11.07 -9.31 0.51
C GLU A 192 12.48 -8.75 0.44
N ARG A 193 13.43 -9.57 0.00
CA ARG A 193 14.84 -9.23 -0.20
C ARG A 193 15.48 -8.68 1.09
N THR A 194 15.75 -7.40 1.14
CA THR A 194 16.34 -6.69 2.29
C THR A 194 15.31 -6.15 3.28
N GLY A 195 14.03 -6.41 3.02
CA GLY A 195 12.90 -6.01 3.85
C GLY A 195 12.13 -4.79 3.34
N ASN A 196 11.12 -4.42 4.11
CA ASN A 196 10.30 -3.23 3.94
C ASN A 196 10.70 -2.16 4.96
N VAL A 197 10.09 -0.99 4.87
CA VAL A 197 10.20 0.00 5.95
C VAL A 197 9.65 -0.59 7.25
N ASP A 198 10.38 -0.38 8.34
CA ASP A 198 9.95 -0.75 9.68
C ASP A 198 8.99 0.30 10.23
N VAL A 199 7.71 -0.06 10.37
CA VAL A 199 6.66 0.85 10.84
C VAL A 199 6.83 1.27 12.30
N LEU A 200 7.50 0.46 13.12
CA LEU A 200 7.81 0.85 14.51
C LEU A 200 8.84 1.98 14.54
N ASN A 201 9.89 1.90 13.71
CA ASN A 201 10.86 2.98 13.59
C ASN A 201 10.19 4.28 13.15
N ILE A 202 9.28 4.24 12.17
CA ILE A 202 8.52 5.42 11.76
C ILE A 202 7.69 5.97 12.92
N ALA A 203 6.97 5.12 13.66
CA ALA A 203 6.14 5.54 14.77
C ALA A 203 6.97 6.20 15.89
N TYR A 204 8.11 5.62 16.26
CA TYR A 204 9.01 6.22 17.26
C TYR A 204 9.65 7.52 16.77
N ASN A 205 10.02 7.60 15.49
CA ASN A 205 10.57 8.81 14.90
C ASN A 205 9.53 9.94 14.90
N MET A 206 8.27 9.66 14.53
CA MET A 206 7.17 10.62 14.65
C MET A 206 7.00 11.11 16.09
N PHE A 207 6.95 10.18 17.04
CA PHE A 207 6.82 10.50 18.47
C PHE A 207 7.98 11.37 18.96
N SER A 208 9.21 11.09 18.53
CA SER A 208 10.40 11.89 18.89
C SER A 208 10.33 13.34 18.39
N GLN A 209 9.53 13.60 17.35
CA GLN A 209 9.26 14.92 16.81
C GLN A 209 7.97 15.56 17.37
N GLY A 210 7.35 14.92 18.38
CA GLY A 210 6.12 15.41 19.00
C GLY A 210 4.84 15.12 18.23
N ILE A 211 4.89 14.21 17.27
CA ILE A 211 3.72 13.77 16.49
C ILE A 211 3.24 12.43 17.05
N ASN A 212 1.99 12.38 17.50
CA ASN A 212 1.39 11.13 17.94
C ASN A 212 1.10 10.22 16.74
N PRO A 213 1.70 9.02 16.65
CA PRO A 213 1.44 8.09 15.56
C PRO A 213 0.08 7.38 15.67
N GLU A 214 -0.68 7.61 16.74
CA GLU A 214 -1.97 6.95 17.06
C GLU A 214 -1.88 5.42 17.10
N LEU A 215 -0.72 4.90 17.50
CA LEU A 215 -0.45 3.48 17.68
C LEU A 215 -0.08 3.22 19.15
N ASP A 216 -0.60 2.11 19.70
CA ASP A 216 -0.17 1.61 21.00
C ASP A 216 1.13 0.82 20.82
N ILE A 217 2.24 1.49 21.09
CA ILE A 217 3.59 0.95 20.96
C ILE A 217 4.39 1.05 22.28
N GLU A 218 3.71 1.29 23.40
CA GLU A 218 4.36 1.47 24.71
C GLU A 218 5.06 0.19 25.17
N ASN A 219 4.42 -0.98 24.92
CA ASN A 219 4.98 -2.27 25.31
C ASN A 219 5.62 -3.00 24.11
N VAL A 220 6.80 -2.57 23.72
CA VAL A 220 7.51 -3.18 22.57
C VAL A 220 7.84 -4.67 22.81
N ASN A 221 8.04 -5.11 24.06
CA ASN A 221 8.32 -6.51 24.36
C ASN A 221 7.14 -7.42 24.02
N GLU A 222 5.90 -6.98 24.25
CA GLU A 222 4.72 -7.72 23.85
C GLU A 222 4.60 -7.84 22.32
N ILE A 223 4.93 -6.76 21.61
CA ILE A 223 4.97 -6.76 20.14
C ILE A 223 6.01 -7.76 19.63
N ILE A 224 7.21 -7.77 20.25
CA ILE A 224 8.29 -8.72 19.94
C ILE A 224 7.81 -10.16 20.15
N ASP A 225 7.24 -10.46 21.31
CA ASP A 225 6.76 -11.81 21.65
C ASP A 225 5.71 -12.32 20.65
N VAL A 226 4.78 -11.45 20.25
CA VAL A 226 3.75 -11.78 19.24
C VAL A 226 4.40 -11.99 17.88
N TYR A 227 5.31 -11.11 17.48
CA TYR A 227 6.01 -11.18 16.21
C TYR A 227 6.81 -12.50 16.08
N GLU A 228 7.70 -12.80 17.06
CA GLU A 228 8.53 -14.01 17.05
C GLU A 228 7.67 -15.28 17.08
N ARG A 229 6.61 -15.27 17.87
CA ARG A 229 5.67 -16.41 17.93
C ARG A 229 4.95 -16.65 16.60
N CYS A 230 4.54 -15.60 15.90
CA CYS A 230 3.79 -15.70 14.64
C CYS A 230 4.67 -16.00 13.43
N THR A 231 5.82 -15.33 13.34
CA THR A 231 6.72 -15.45 12.18
C THR A 231 7.72 -16.59 12.30
N LYS A 232 8.04 -17.03 13.54
CA LYS A 232 9.14 -17.95 13.86
C LYS A 232 10.51 -17.38 13.47
N MET A 233 10.63 -16.07 13.46
CA MET A 233 11.87 -15.35 13.16
C MET A 233 12.29 -14.56 14.39
N ASP A 234 13.54 -14.72 14.78
CA ASP A 234 14.13 -13.93 15.87
C ASP A 234 14.43 -12.51 15.41
N ILE A 235 14.19 -11.54 16.26
CA ILE A 235 14.57 -10.15 16.02
C ILE A 235 16.03 -9.96 16.43
N ASP A 236 16.82 -9.26 15.58
CA ASP A 236 18.20 -8.93 15.91
C ASP A 236 18.24 -8.20 17.27
N PRO A 237 19.10 -8.63 18.21
CA PRO A 237 19.18 -8.00 19.53
C PRO A 237 19.44 -6.48 19.52
N ARG A 238 20.06 -5.97 18.45
CA ARG A 238 20.28 -4.53 18.24
C ARG A 238 19.06 -3.77 17.75
N ASP A 239 18.02 -4.50 17.30
CA ASP A 239 16.78 -3.94 16.78
C ASP A 239 15.58 -4.10 17.74
N ARG A 240 15.85 -4.42 18.97
CA ARG A 240 14.78 -4.63 19.98
C ARG A 240 14.14 -3.35 20.52
N LYS A 241 14.63 -2.19 20.11
CA LYS A 241 14.04 -0.86 20.43
C LYS A 241 13.82 -0.62 21.93
N SER A 242 14.74 -1.11 22.73
CA SER A 242 14.75 -1.00 24.20
C SER A 242 15.43 0.28 24.66
#